data_21acb83839c939c91feefdbe6f3055ba
#
_entry.id   21acb83839c939c91feefdbe6f3055ba
#
_cell.length_a   1.000
_cell.length_b   1.000
_cell.length_c   1.000
_cell.angle_alpha   90.00
_cell.angle_beta   90.00
_cell.angle_gamma   90.00
#
_symmetry.space_group_name_H-M   'P 1'
#
loop_
_entity.id
_entity.type
_entity.pdbx_description
1 polymer ?
#
loop_
_entity_poly.entity_id
_entity_poly.type
_entity_poly.pdbx_seq_one_letter_code
_entity_poly.pdbx_strand_id
1 'polypeptide(L)'
;FSFGDYFKEEAIHNAWTLLTKEWGLDPVRLTTTVFHDDEEAFGLWKKISGLPEERIIKITTSDNFWSMGDSGPCGPCSEIFFDHGEHIDGGPPGSAEEDGDRFVEIWNLVFMQFDQLPDGKRVALPKPSIDTGMGLERIAAVMQGTHDNYNTDTFKALITATEDLSGVRAGGNHSASHRVIADHLRSISFLMADGVLPSNEGRGYV
;
A
#
# COMPACT_ATOMS: atom_id res chain seq x y z
N PHE A 1 8.52 3.85 -6.40
CA PHE A 1 9.24 4.09 -7.66
C PHE A 1 8.50 5.11 -8.49
N SER A 2 9.23 6.02 -9.13
CA SER A 2 8.64 7.09 -9.95
C SER A 2 9.18 6.98 -11.37
N PHE A 3 8.27 6.88 -12.35
CA PHE A 3 8.62 6.68 -13.75
C PHE A 3 7.96 7.72 -14.66
N GLY A 4 8.75 8.49 -15.40
CA GLY A 4 8.29 9.40 -16.45
C GLY A 4 8.31 8.77 -17.85
N ASP A 5 8.20 7.46 -17.97
CA ASP A 5 8.36 6.71 -19.22
C ASP A 5 7.02 6.26 -19.81
N TYR A 6 6.13 5.72 -18.98
CA TYR A 6 4.79 5.28 -19.34
C TYR A 6 3.72 5.91 -18.40
N PHE A 7 2.45 5.65 -18.67
CA PHE A 7 1.37 6.24 -17.87
C PHE A 7 0.28 5.22 -17.51
N LYS A 8 -0.95 5.63 -17.27
CA LYS A 8 -2.03 4.84 -16.65
C LYS A 8 -2.22 3.45 -17.27
N GLU A 9 -2.35 3.36 -18.60
CA GLU A 9 -2.68 2.08 -19.26
C GLU A 9 -1.59 1.04 -19.03
N GLU A 10 -0.33 1.41 -19.20
CA GLU A 10 0.77 0.48 -18.99
C GLU A 10 0.98 0.18 -17.51
N ALA A 11 0.84 1.17 -16.62
CA ALA A 11 0.96 0.94 -15.18
C ALA A 11 -0.10 -0.06 -14.67
N ILE A 12 -1.35 0.12 -15.05
CA ILE A 12 -2.45 -0.78 -14.69
C ILE A 12 -2.23 -2.17 -15.30
N HIS A 13 -1.83 -2.24 -16.58
CA HIS A 13 -1.54 -3.51 -17.24
C HIS A 13 -0.42 -4.28 -16.55
N ASN A 14 0.69 -3.61 -16.24
CA ASN A 14 1.84 -4.22 -15.60
C ASN A 14 1.49 -4.70 -14.18
N ALA A 15 0.79 -3.88 -13.39
CA ALA A 15 0.36 -4.24 -12.05
C ALA A 15 -0.57 -5.45 -12.06
N TRP A 16 -1.59 -5.43 -12.92
CA TRP A 16 -2.55 -6.53 -13.05
C TRP A 16 -1.89 -7.81 -13.51
N THR A 17 -0.99 -7.72 -14.48
CA THR A 17 -0.25 -8.88 -15.00
C THR A 17 0.66 -9.49 -13.93
N LEU A 18 1.42 -8.66 -13.21
CA LEU A 18 2.28 -9.14 -12.13
C LEU A 18 1.50 -9.89 -11.06
N LEU A 19 0.41 -9.29 -10.57
CA LEU A 19 -0.38 -9.90 -9.49
C LEU A 19 -1.08 -11.19 -9.94
N THR A 20 -1.71 -11.19 -11.12
CA THR A 20 -2.61 -12.28 -11.52
C THR A 20 -1.95 -13.35 -12.37
N LYS A 21 -0.94 -13.01 -13.19
CA LYS A 21 -0.27 -13.95 -14.09
C LYS A 21 1.03 -14.48 -13.52
N GLU A 22 1.88 -13.57 -13.02
CA GLU A 22 3.20 -13.96 -12.53
C GLU A 22 3.13 -14.51 -11.09
N TRP A 23 2.37 -13.85 -10.22
CA TRP A 23 2.22 -14.28 -8.83
C TRP A 23 1.00 -15.18 -8.58
N GLY A 24 0.09 -15.28 -9.54
CA GLY A 24 -1.03 -16.21 -9.48
C GLY A 24 -2.10 -15.87 -8.44
N LEU A 25 -2.23 -14.61 -8.06
CA LEU A 25 -3.33 -14.19 -7.19
C LEU A 25 -4.66 -14.33 -7.92
N ASP A 26 -5.66 -14.89 -7.24
CA ASP A 26 -7.00 -15.04 -7.81
C ASP A 26 -7.66 -13.67 -8.02
N PRO A 27 -8.00 -13.28 -9.27
CA PRO A 27 -8.69 -12.03 -9.56
C PRO A 27 -9.98 -11.82 -8.77
N VAL A 28 -10.63 -12.92 -8.38
CA VAL A 28 -11.85 -12.87 -7.57
C VAL A 28 -11.62 -12.25 -6.18
N ARG A 29 -10.40 -12.27 -5.70
CA ARG A 29 -10.00 -11.68 -4.42
C ARG A 29 -9.45 -10.25 -4.53
N LEU A 30 -9.39 -9.71 -5.74
CA LEU A 30 -8.86 -8.36 -5.97
C LEU A 30 -9.99 -7.35 -6.17
N THR A 31 -9.84 -6.20 -5.57
CA THR A 31 -10.71 -5.02 -5.73
C THR A 31 -9.81 -3.82 -5.96
N THR A 32 -10.23 -2.90 -6.81
CA THR A 32 -9.47 -1.69 -7.09
C THR A 32 -10.26 -0.44 -6.74
N THR A 33 -9.55 0.61 -6.33
CA THR A 33 -10.15 1.92 -6.16
C THR A 33 -9.66 2.87 -7.24
N VAL A 34 -10.44 3.89 -7.54
CA VAL A 34 -10.06 5.00 -8.40
C VAL A 34 -10.57 6.31 -7.80
N PHE A 35 -9.87 7.40 -8.05
CA PHE A 35 -10.39 8.72 -7.71
C PHE A 35 -11.68 8.98 -8.47
N HIS A 36 -12.69 9.54 -7.82
CA HIS A 36 -14.05 9.63 -8.37
C HIS A 36 -14.16 10.32 -9.74
N ASP A 37 -13.28 11.28 -10.02
CA ASP A 37 -13.24 12.02 -11.30
C ASP A 37 -12.32 11.38 -12.35
N ASP A 38 -11.60 10.28 -12.01
CA ASP A 38 -10.69 9.64 -12.96
C ASP A 38 -11.41 8.56 -13.79
N GLU A 39 -12.24 9.01 -14.70
CA GLU A 39 -12.98 8.13 -15.63
C GLU A 39 -12.04 7.33 -16.55
N GLU A 40 -10.86 7.86 -16.87
CA GLU A 40 -9.85 7.17 -17.66
C GLU A 40 -9.34 5.93 -16.93
N ALA A 41 -8.91 6.09 -15.67
CA ALA A 41 -8.45 4.95 -14.86
C ALA A 41 -9.57 3.92 -14.65
N PHE A 42 -10.81 4.36 -14.40
CA PHE A 42 -11.96 3.47 -14.29
C PHE A 42 -12.17 2.62 -15.55
N GLY A 43 -12.17 3.25 -16.72
CA GLY A 43 -12.31 2.57 -18.00
C GLY A 43 -11.16 1.62 -18.31
N LEU A 44 -9.92 2.00 -17.96
CA LEU A 44 -8.74 1.17 -18.13
C LEU A 44 -8.77 -0.07 -17.23
N TRP A 45 -9.14 0.08 -15.95
CA TRP A 45 -9.32 -1.05 -15.06
C TRP A 45 -10.35 -2.03 -15.60
N LYS A 46 -11.52 -1.55 -16.00
CA LYS A 46 -12.56 -2.40 -16.60
C LYS A 46 -12.07 -3.16 -17.82
N LYS A 47 -11.34 -2.48 -18.72
CA LYS A 47 -10.78 -3.05 -19.95
C LYS A 47 -9.69 -4.10 -19.69
N ILE A 48 -8.77 -3.80 -18.78
CA ILE A 48 -7.55 -4.60 -18.56
C ILE A 48 -7.80 -5.75 -17.60
N SER A 49 -8.46 -5.48 -16.46
CA SER A 49 -8.68 -6.49 -15.44
C SER A 49 -9.85 -7.41 -15.75
N GLY A 50 -10.86 -6.91 -16.45
CA GLY A 50 -12.13 -7.60 -16.61
C GLY A 50 -12.96 -7.69 -15.32
N LEU A 51 -12.58 -6.95 -14.27
CA LEU A 51 -13.36 -6.88 -13.04
C LEU A 51 -14.75 -6.30 -13.31
N PRO A 52 -15.78 -6.78 -12.61
CA PRO A 52 -17.09 -6.16 -12.63
C PRO A 52 -17.05 -4.78 -11.96
N GLU A 53 -17.94 -3.88 -12.37
CA GLU A 53 -17.90 -2.46 -11.95
C GLU A 53 -17.95 -2.26 -10.44
N GLU A 54 -18.66 -3.12 -9.72
CA GLU A 54 -18.75 -3.10 -8.26
C GLU A 54 -17.42 -3.39 -7.54
N ARG A 55 -16.42 -3.87 -8.28
CA ARG A 55 -15.04 -4.08 -7.78
C ARG A 55 -14.05 -3.02 -8.24
N ILE A 56 -14.54 -2.00 -8.95
CA ILE A 56 -13.75 -0.82 -9.32
C ILE A 56 -14.41 0.38 -8.63
N ILE A 57 -14.01 0.62 -7.41
CA ILE A 57 -14.73 1.51 -6.49
C ILE A 57 -14.24 2.94 -6.65
N LYS A 58 -15.18 3.86 -6.89
CA LYS A 58 -14.88 5.30 -6.97
C LYS A 58 -14.87 5.91 -5.56
N ILE A 59 -13.72 6.44 -5.17
CA ILE A 59 -13.52 7.09 -3.87
C ILE A 59 -13.62 8.60 -4.04
N THR A 60 -14.48 9.22 -3.25
CA THR A 60 -14.77 10.66 -3.30
C THR A 60 -13.91 11.49 -2.34
N THR A 61 -13.26 10.84 -1.41
CA THR A 61 -12.33 11.46 -0.45
C THR A 61 -10.97 11.74 -1.06
N SER A 62 -10.07 12.35 -0.30
CA SER A 62 -8.69 12.58 -0.71
C SER A 62 -7.82 11.32 -0.75
N ASP A 63 -8.32 10.18 -0.30
CA ASP A 63 -7.55 8.94 -0.17
C ASP A 63 -7.01 8.46 -1.53
N ASN A 64 -7.80 8.60 -2.58
CA ASN A 64 -7.35 8.32 -3.95
C ASN A 64 -6.81 9.55 -4.70
N PHE A 65 -6.31 10.56 -3.97
CA PHE A 65 -5.58 11.69 -4.55
C PHE A 65 -4.28 11.94 -3.77
N TRP A 66 -3.18 11.46 -4.29
CA TRP A 66 -1.89 11.55 -3.65
C TRP A 66 -1.21 12.92 -3.89
N SER A 67 -0.55 13.45 -2.87
CA SER A 67 0.26 14.66 -2.93
C SER A 67 1.58 14.45 -2.18
N MET A 68 2.67 14.97 -2.74
CA MET A 68 4.00 14.86 -2.13
C MET A 68 4.13 15.63 -0.80
N GLY A 69 3.16 16.50 -0.50
CA GLY A 69 3.10 17.36 0.67
C GLY A 69 2.26 18.60 0.36
N ASP A 70 2.56 19.72 1.01
CA ASP A 70 1.86 20.99 0.79
C ASP A 70 2.10 21.56 -0.61
N SER A 71 3.21 21.18 -1.25
CA SER A 71 3.58 21.55 -2.61
C SER A 71 4.39 20.43 -3.27
N GLY A 72 4.35 20.38 -4.60
CA GLY A 72 5.06 19.38 -5.40
C GLY A 72 4.15 18.50 -6.24
N PRO A 73 4.68 17.46 -6.89
CA PRO A 73 3.92 16.57 -7.73
C PRO A 73 2.73 15.95 -7.02
N CYS A 74 1.60 15.88 -7.71
CA CYS A 74 0.37 15.28 -7.19
C CYS A 74 -0.51 14.75 -8.33
N GLY A 75 -1.49 13.93 -7.97
CA GLY A 75 -2.46 13.42 -8.92
C GLY A 75 -3.36 12.33 -8.34
N PRO A 76 -4.38 11.92 -9.09
CA PRO A 76 -5.23 10.81 -8.70
C PRO A 76 -4.41 9.54 -8.59
N CYS A 77 -4.85 8.64 -7.74
CA CYS A 77 -4.25 7.32 -7.61
C CYS A 77 -5.29 6.21 -7.68
N SER A 78 -4.80 5.02 -7.87
CA SER A 78 -5.59 3.80 -7.91
C SER A 78 -4.91 2.76 -7.04
N GLU A 79 -5.66 2.22 -6.10
CA GLU A 79 -5.16 1.23 -5.15
C GLU A 79 -5.70 -0.15 -5.48
N ILE A 80 -4.93 -1.17 -5.17
CA ILE A 80 -5.32 -2.56 -5.34
C ILE A 80 -5.42 -3.18 -3.95
N PHE A 81 -6.59 -3.71 -3.64
CA PHE A 81 -6.91 -4.37 -2.39
C PHE A 81 -7.03 -5.87 -2.58
N PHE A 82 -6.61 -6.62 -1.57
CA PHE A 82 -6.79 -8.05 -1.49
C PHE A 82 -7.83 -8.40 -0.41
N ASP A 83 -8.86 -9.16 -0.77
CA ASP A 83 -9.87 -9.68 0.14
C ASP A 83 -9.37 -10.97 0.82
N HIS A 84 -9.09 -10.90 2.12
CA HIS A 84 -8.69 -12.06 2.92
C HIS A 84 -9.83 -13.05 3.18
N GLY A 85 -11.07 -12.68 2.85
CA GLY A 85 -12.24 -13.55 2.96
C GLY A 85 -13.12 -13.26 4.16
N GLU A 86 -14.34 -13.80 4.14
CA GLU A 86 -15.43 -13.48 5.08
C GLU A 86 -15.16 -13.88 6.54
N HIS A 87 -14.12 -14.66 6.78
CA HIS A 87 -13.71 -15.03 8.13
C HIS A 87 -12.90 -13.94 8.85
N ILE A 88 -12.55 -12.86 8.14
CA ILE A 88 -11.90 -11.67 8.68
C ILE A 88 -12.93 -10.53 8.67
N ASP A 89 -12.99 -9.79 9.76
CA ASP A 89 -13.88 -8.64 9.89
C ASP A 89 -13.42 -7.49 8.99
N GLY A 90 -14.37 -6.83 8.36
CA GLY A 90 -14.14 -5.67 7.50
C GLY A 90 -14.94 -5.70 6.22
N GLY A 91 -15.03 -4.54 5.57
CA GLY A 91 -15.74 -4.32 4.32
C GLY A 91 -14.81 -3.81 3.20
N PRO A 92 -15.31 -3.72 1.97
CA PRO A 92 -14.56 -3.16 0.87
C PRO A 92 -14.26 -1.67 1.09
N PRO A 93 -13.20 -1.12 0.46
CA PRO A 93 -12.89 0.29 0.55
C PRO A 93 -14.10 1.17 0.18
N GLY A 94 -14.28 2.27 0.89
CA GLY A 94 -15.44 3.17 0.77
C GLY A 94 -16.70 2.69 1.50
N SER A 95 -16.69 1.54 2.18
CA SER A 95 -17.78 1.07 3.03
C SER A 95 -17.65 1.55 4.47
N ALA A 96 -18.71 1.39 5.27
CA ALA A 96 -18.68 1.74 6.69
C ALA A 96 -17.74 0.84 7.52
N GLU A 97 -17.39 -0.32 7.00
CA GLU A 97 -16.54 -1.32 7.63
C GLU A 97 -15.14 -1.39 7.00
N GLU A 98 -14.71 -0.37 6.26
CA GLU A 98 -13.42 -0.35 5.54
C GLU A 98 -12.20 -0.42 6.47
N ASP A 99 -12.32 0.04 7.71
CA ASP A 99 -11.24 0.00 8.72
C ASP A 99 -10.89 -1.41 9.21
N GLY A 100 -11.62 -2.44 8.77
CA GLY A 100 -11.35 -3.82 9.16
C GLY A 100 -10.18 -4.44 8.39
N ASP A 101 -9.70 -5.59 8.88
CA ASP A 101 -8.52 -6.29 8.35
C ASP A 101 -8.80 -7.19 7.13
N ARG A 102 -10.05 -7.23 6.65
CA ARG A 102 -10.45 -8.12 5.54
C ARG A 102 -9.89 -7.65 4.20
N PHE A 103 -10.09 -6.38 3.86
CA PHE A 103 -9.61 -5.80 2.61
C PHE A 103 -8.34 -5.00 2.89
N VAL A 104 -7.22 -5.50 2.42
CA VAL A 104 -5.92 -4.87 2.67
C VAL A 104 -5.39 -4.28 1.37
N GLU A 105 -5.10 -2.99 1.37
CA GLU A 105 -4.37 -2.35 0.27
C GLU A 105 -2.99 -2.98 0.15
N ILE A 106 -2.70 -3.56 -1.02
CA ILE A 106 -1.40 -4.19 -1.31
C ILE A 106 -0.54 -3.35 -2.23
N TRP A 107 -1.13 -2.52 -3.08
CA TRP A 107 -0.39 -1.72 -4.06
C TRP A 107 -1.10 -0.41 -4.39
N ASN A 108 -0.37 0.68 -4.47
CA ASN A 108 -0.86 2.00 -4.91
C ASN A 108 -0.18 2.41 -6.21
N LEU A 109 -0.96 2.82 -7.21
CA LEU A 109 -0.53 3.37 -8.49
C LEU A 109 -0.90 4.85 -8.52
N VAL A 110 0.08 5.73 -8.45
CA VAL A 110 -0.12 7.18 -8.46
C VAL A 110 0.09 7.72 -9.86
N PHE A 111 -0.88 8.47 -10.36
CA PHE A 111 -0.87 9.11 -11.69
C PHE A 111 -0.55 10.60 -11.53
N MET A 112 0.73 10.92 -11.34
CA MET A 112 1.17 12.30 -11.17
C MET A 112 0.94 13.10 -12.45
N GLN A 113 -0.03 13.98 -12.41
CA GLN A 113 -0.47 14.82 -13.55
C GLN A 113 -0.24 16.30 -13.29
N PHE A 114 -0.12 16.67 -12.02
CA PHE A 114 -0.08 18.06 -11.59
C PHE A 114 1.11 18.33 -10.68
N ASP A 115 1.50 19.60 -10.63
CA ASP A 115 2.36 20.17 -9.62
C ASP A 115 1.54 21.16 -8.77
N GLN A 116 1.45 20.93 -7.48
CA GLN A 116 0.80 21.83 -6.55
C GLN A 116 1.77 22.88 -6.10
N LEU A 117 1.46 24.14 -6.41
CA LEU A 117 2.27 25.28 -6.02
C LEU A 117 2.03 25.68 -4.55
N PRO A 118 2.96 26.44 -3.92
CA PRO A 118 2.79 26.89 -2.53
C PRO A 118 1.54 27.74 -2.28
N ASP A 119 0.97 28.36 -3.31
CA ASP A 119 -0.29 29.12 -3.25
C ASP A 119 -1.53 28.23 -3.36
N GLY A 120 -1.35 26.92 -3.42
CA GLY A 120 -2.43 25.92 -3.55
C GLY A 120 -2.93 25.70 -4.98
N LYS A 121 -2.41 26.44 -5.97
CA LYS A 121 -2.76 26.20 -7.38
C LYS A 121 -2.11 24.92 -7.89
N ARG A 122 -2.86 24.19 -8.73
CA ARG A 122 -2.35 23.05 -9.46
C ARG A 122 -2.11 23.42 -10.91
N VAL A 123 -0.92 23.11 -11.40
CA VAL A 123 -0.53 23.25 -12.79
C VAL A 123 -0.23 21.89 -13.38
N ALA A 124 -0.55 21.67 -14.66
CA ALA A 124 -0.24 20.40 -15.31
C ALA A 124 1.29 20.20 -15.38
N LEU A 125 1.75 18.99 -15.05
CA LEU A 125 3.13 18.61 -15.29
C LEU A 125 3.43 18.58 -16.78
N PRO A 126 4.61 19.01 -17.21
CA PRO A 126 5.02 18.94 -18.62
C PRO A 126 4.98 17.52 -19.19
N LYS A 127 5.23 16.53 -18.34
CA LYS A 127 5.15 15.10 -18.66
C LYS A 127 4.52 14.39 -17.46
N PRO A 128 3.32 13.82 -17.61
CA PRO A 128 2.74 12.96 -16.59
C PRO A 128 3.67 11.80 -16.25
N SER A 129 3.68 11.37 -15.01
CA SER A 129 4.58 10.34 -14.50
C SER A 129 3.83 9.37 -13.61
N ILE A 130 4.33 8.15 -13.53
CA ILE A 130 3.86 7.16 -12.57
C ILE A 130 4.76 7.20 -11.35
N ASP A 131 4.15 7.28 -10.18
CA ASP A 131 4.76 6.87 -8.92
C ASP A 131 4.03 5.63 -8.40
N THR A 132 4.73 4.69 -7.80
CA THR A 132 4.09 3.48 -7.31
C THR A 132 4.77 2.94 -6.07
N GLY A 133 3.97 2.41 -5.15
CA GLY A 133 4.42 1.81 -3.92
C GLY A 133 3.61 0.57 -3.56
N MET A 134 4.32 -0.49 -3.16
CA MET A 134 3.74 -1.74 -2.71
C MET A 134 4.21 -2.03 -1.28
N GLY A 135 3.28 -2.38 -0.39
CA GLY A 135 3.60 -2.77 0.98
C GLY A 135 4.27 -4.15 1.00
N LEU A 136 5.60 -4.20 1.26
CA LEU A 136 6.34 -5.46 1.24
C LEU A 136 5.73 -6.50 2.18
N GLU A 137 5.41 -6.11 3.40
CA GLU A 137 4.85 -7.02 4.41
C GLU A 137 3.43 -7.45 4.06
N ARG A 138 2.63 -6.53 3.49
CA ARG A 138 1.25 -6.81 3.07
C ARG A 138 1.24 -7.85 1.95
N ILE A 139 2.04 -7.65 0.90
CA ILE A 139 2.11 -8.63 -0.19
C ILE A 139 2.78 -9.94 0.25
N ALA A 140 3.79 -9.89 1.12
CA ALA A 140 4.40 -11.10 1.68
C ALA A 140 3.39 -11.91 2.50
N ALA A 141 2.54 -11.26 3.29
CA ALA A 141 1.48 -11.92 4.03
C ALA A 141 0.49 -12.63 3.10
N VAL A 142 0.03 -11.93 2.05
CA VAL A 142 -0.84 -12.51 1.02
C VAL A 142 -0.19 -13.73 0.37
N MET A 143 1.06 -13.63 -0.07
CA MET A 143 1.78 -14.72 -0.74
C MET A 143 2.08 -15.91 0.19
N GLN A 144 2.20 -15.68 1.49
CA GLN A 144 2.39 -16.71 2.51
C GLN A 144 1.07 -17.24 3.09
N GLY A 145 -0.08 -16.75 2.61
CA GLY A 145 -1.42 -17.24 3.01
C GLY A 145 -1.83 -16.80 4.44
N THR A 146 -1.34 -15.68 4.90
CA THR A 146 -1.75 -15.08 6.18
C THR A 146 -2.32 -13.67 5.97
N HIS A 147 -3.20 -13.20 6.86
CA HIS A 147 -3.71 -11.83 6.88
C HIS A 147 -2.90 -10.93 7.83
N ASP A 148 -2.08 -11.52 8.70
CA ASP A 148 -1.30 -10.81 9.71
C ASP A 148 0.15 -10.66 9.25
N ASN A 149 0.61 -9.44 9.05
CA ASN A 149 1.98 -9.12 8.65
C ASN A 149 3.05 -9.69 9.60
N TYR A 150 2.72 -9.77 10.90
CA TYR A 150 3.61 -10.33 11.92
C TYR A 150 3.72 -11.85 11.85
N ASN A 151 2.87 -12.50 11.06
CA ASN A 151 2.95 -13.93 10.74
C ASN A 151 3.77 -14.24 9.49
N THR A 152 4.37 -13.26 8.85
CA THR A 152 5.35 -13.47 7.78
C THR A 152 6.67 -14.04 8.33
N ASP A 153 7.43 -14.67 7.47
CA ASP A 153 8.72 -15.29 7.82
C ASP A 153 9.69 -14.28 8.46
N THR A 154 9.82 -13.09 7.88
CA THR A 154 10.69 -12.02 8.39
C THR A 154 10.29 -11.59 9.79
N PHE A 155 9.00 -11.27 10.03
CA PHE A 155 8.55 -10.84 11.33
C PHE A 155 8.59 -11.97 12.37
N LYS A 156 8.27 -13.20 11.99
CA LYS A 156 8.44 -14.37 12.88
C LYS A 156 9.88 -14.54 13.34
N ALA A 157 10.85 -14.36 12.46
CA ALA A 157 12.27 -14.43 12.82
C ALA A 157 12.65 -13.35 13.83
N LEU A 158 12.20 -12.09 13.62
CA LEU A 158 12.44 -10.99 14.56
C LEU A 158 11.77 -11.23 15.92
N ILE A 159 10.51 -11.65 15.91
CA ILE A 159 9.76 -11.95 17.14
C ILE A 159 10.43 -13.09 17.91
N THR A 160 10.85 -14.16 17.24
CA THR A 160 11.56 -15.27 17.88
C THR A 160 12.87 -14.80 18.51
N ALA A 161 13.64 -13.96 17.82
CA ALA A 161 14.86 -13.38 18.38
C ALA A 161 14.59 -12.54 19.63
N THR A 162 13.49 -11.77 19.65
CA THR A 162 13.12 -10.99 20.84
C THR A 162 12.64 -11.88 22.01
N GLU A 163 11.98 -13.00 21.74
CA GLU A 163 11.66 -14.00 22.76
C GLU A 163 12.92 -14.60 23.38
N ASP A 164 13.87 -15.01 22.54
CA ASP A 164 15.12 -15.64 23.01
C ASP A 164 15.97 -14.68 23.85
N LEU A 165 16.06 -13.42 23.45
CA LEU A 165 16.84 -12.39 24.16
C LEU A 165 16.17 -11.96 25.47
N SER A 166 14.85 -11.83 25.50
CA SER A 166 14.13 -11.37 26.69
C SER A 166 13.78 -12.49 27.67
N GLY A 167 13.75 -13.73 27.22
CA GLY A 167 13.23 -14.87 27.98
C GLY A 167 11.70 -14.84 28.13
N VAL A 168 10.99 -13.96 27.42
CA VAL A 168 9.53 -13.78 27.51
C VAL A 168 8.89 -14.21 26.18
N ARG A 169 7.85 -15.05 26.26
CA ARG A 169 7.13 -15.52 25.07
C ARG A 169 6.23 -14.43 24.50
N ALA A 170 6.18 -14.35 23.16
CA ALA A 170 5.34 -13.44 22.39
C ALA A 170 3.88 -13.90 22.32
N GLY A 171 3.24 -14.07 23.48
CA GLY A 171 1.86 -14.53 23.59
C GLY A 171 1.06 -13.75 24.63
N GLY A 172 -0.27 -13.80 24.53
CA GLY A 172 -1.16 -13.14 25.48
C GLY A 172 -0.84 -11.65 25.62
N ASN A 173 -0.61 -11.20 26.86
CA ASN A 173 -0.35 -9.79 27.18
C ASN A 173 0.97 -9.22 26.60
N HIS A 174 1.89 -10.07 26.16
CA HIS A 174 3.20 -9.65 25.62
C HIS A 174 3.24 -9.60 24.08
N SER A 175 2.19 -10.08 23.40
CA SER A 175 2.15 -10.12 21.94
C SER A 175 2.39 -8.74 21.32
N ALA A 176 1.66 -7.72 21.77
CA ALA A 176 1.80 -6.36 21.27
C ALA A 176 3.21 -5.81 21.45
N SER A 177 3.83 -6.04 22.60
CA SER A 177 5.20 -5.57 22.88
C SER A 177 6.23 -6.17 21.93
N HIS A 178 6.15 -7.49 21.67
CA HIS A 178 7.05 -8.15 20.71
C HIS A 178 6.85 -7.65 19.27
N ARG A 179 5.59 -7.40 18.87
CA ARG A 179 5.29 -6.82 17.56
C ARG A 179 5.89 -5.42 17.40
N VAL A 180 5.71 -4.55 18.40
CA VAL A 180 6.31 -3.20 18.42
C VAL A 180 7.83 -3.27 18.32
N ILE A 181 8.48 -4.14 19.10
CA ILE A 181 9.94 -4.31 19.04
C ILE A 181 10.39 -4.76 17.66
N ALA A 182 9.73 -5.76 17.07
CA ALA A 182 10.07 -6.29 15.76
C ALA A 182 9.89 -5.24 14.64
N ASP A 183 8.79 -4.49 14.67
CA ASP A 183 8.50 -3.41 13.74
C ASP A 183 9.55 -2.28 13.82
N HIS A 184 9.81 -1.80 15.03
CA HIS A 184 10.79 -0.72 15.25
C HIS A 184 12.21 -1.17 14.92
N LEU A 185 12.59 -2.40 15.28
CA LEU A 185 13.90 -2.93 14.92
C LEU A 185 14.11 -2.94 13.41
N ARG A 186 13.10 -3.38 12.66
CA ARG A 186 13.13 -3.35 11.20
C ARG A 186 13.28 -1.92 10.67
N SER A 187 12.42 -1.01 11.09
CA SER A 187 12.42 0.38 10.62
C SER A 187 13.73 1.11 10.95
N ILE A 188 14.20 0.98 12.18
CA ILE A 188 15.47 1.56 12.64
C ILE A 188 16.65 0.99 11.86
N SER A 189 16.66 -0.31 11.59
CA SER A 189 17.75 -0.96 10.84
C SER A 189 17.88 -0.39 9.42
N PHE A 190 16.76 -0.15 8.73
CA PHE A 190 16.76 0.49 7.41
C PHE A 190 17.22 1.95 7.49
N LEU A 191 16.71 2.73 8.45
CA LEU A 191 17.12 4.10 8.64
C LEU A 191 18.64 4.21 8.91
N MET A 192 19.18 3.34 9.74
CA MET A 192 20.62 3.31 10.03
C MET A 192 21.44 2.89 8.80
N ALA A 193 20.95 1.93 8.02
CA ALA A 193 21.59 1.55 6.77
C ALA A 193 21.63 2.71 5.75
N ASP A 194 20.61 3.55 5.75
CA ASP A 194 20.55 4.78 4.95
C ASP A 194 21.35 5.97 5.56
N GLY A 195 22.09 5.72 6.64
CA GLY A 195 22.95 6.73 7.27
C GLY A 195 22.23 7.66 8.24
N VAL A 196 21.01 7.37 8.64
CA VAL A 196 20.30 8.12 9.69
C VAL A 196 20.74 7.61 11.04
N LEU A 197 21.40 8.49 11.82
CA LEU A 197 21.80 8.16 13.19
C LEU A 197 20.75 8.59 14.22
N PRO A 198 20.61 7.89 15.35
CA PRO A 198 19.73 8.31 16.43
C PRO A 198 20.05 9.75 16.88
N SER A 199 19.02 10.56 17.02
CA SER A 199 19.14 11.95 17.48
C SER A 199 17.86 12.36 18.25
N ASN A 200 17.87 13.56 18.81
CA ASN A 200 16.70 14.11 19.50
C ASN A 200 15.78 14.95 18.59
N GLU A 201 16.00 14.94 17.30
CA GLU A 201 15.21 15.69 16.32
C GLU A 201 15.26 15.05 14.92
N GLY A 202 14.32 15.45 14.06
CA GLY A 202 14.26 15.03 12.66
C GLY A 202 14.09 13.51 12.50
N ARG A 203 14.63 12.96 11.43
CA ARG A 203 14.49 11.53 11.10
C ARG A 203 15.17 10.59 12.11
N GLY A 204 16.12 11.08 12.88
CA GLY A 204 16.81 10.27 13.89
C GLY A 204 16.11 10.19 15.24
N TYR A 205 14.95 10.84 15.39
CA TYR A 205 14.15 10.84 16.63
C TYR A 205 13.25 9.61 16.78
N VAL A 206 13.12 8.78 15.82
CA VAL A 206 12.24 7.58 15.79
C VAL A 206 12.66 6.54 16.83
#